data_a42ac7f1da8479ecf604e4877ecffdc5
#
_entry.id   a42ac7f1da8479ecf604e4877ecffdc5
#
_cell.length_a   1.000
_cell.length_b   1.000
_cell.length_c   1.000
_cell.angle_alpha   90.00
_cell.angle_beta   90.00
_cell.angle_gamma   90.00
#
_symmetry.space_group_name_H-M   'P 1'
#
loop_
_entity.id
_entity.type
_entity.pdbx_description
1 polymer ?
#
loop_
_entity_poly.entity_id
_entity_poly.type
_entity_poly.pdbx_seq_one_letter_code
_entity_poly.pdbx_strand_id
1 'polypeptide(L)'
;VLHMSLETIKSLQSSYPNLHWMIPVVGNWSFGLFYILSELWGSVILSMLFWQFANEITKIHEAKRFYGLFGMVGNIGLLIAGPTIIFCSKYAKSLQETMDSSLDKKAMENIIFGFNLKFLMGAVIVAGLIIAFTYRWMNKNVLTDPRLYQPGEGSGKKKKPKMSIGESFKYILSNPYLGLIAVLVLSYGVAIN
;
A
#
# COMPACT_ATOMS: atom_id res chain seq x y z
N VAL A 1 2.37 12.66 -24.89
CA VAL A 1 3.55 13.09 -24.10
C VAL A 1 3.08 13.33 -22.69
N LEU A 2 3.44 12.43 -21.77
CA LEU A 2 2.98 12.45 -20.36
C LEU A 2 3.83 13.36 -19.45
N HIS A 3 4.98 13.82 -19.94
CA HIS A 3 5.95 14.61 -19.17
C HIS A 3 6.40 15.83 -19.95
N MET A 4 6.76 16.89 -19.24
CA MET A 4 7.41 18.05 -19.84
C MET A 4 8.85 17.70 -20.22
N SER A 5 9.35 18.30 -21.32
CA SER A 5 10.75 18.10 -21.71
C SER A 5 11.70 18.70 -20.64
N LEU A 6 12.89 18.13 -20.55
CA LEU A 6 13.90 18.57 -19.57
C LEU A 6 14.31 20.04 -19.81
N GLU A 7 14.30 20.48 -21.07
CA GLU A 7 14.58 21.84 -21.47
C GLU A 7 13.47 22.80 -21.01
N THR A 8 12.21 22.40 -21.17
CA THR A 8 11.06 23.20 -20.69
C THR A 8 11.06 23.32 -19.18
N ILE A 9 11.37 22.25 -18.46
CA ILE A 9 11.50 22.30 -16.98
C ILE A 9 12.59 23.27 -16.56
N LYS A 10 13.78 23.21 -17.18
CA LYS A 10 14.89 24.13 -16.87
C LYS A 10 14.57 25.58 -17.19
N SER A 11 13.93 25.85 -18.33
CA SER A 11 13.54 27.21 -18.71
C SER A 11 12.51 27.81 -17.74
N LEU A 12 11.53 27.00 -17.32
CA LEU A 12 10.54 27.43 -16.32
C LEU A 12 11.18 27.66 -14.94
N GLN A 13 12.12 26.83 -14.53
CA GLN A 13 12.85 27.01 -13.27
C GLN A 13 13.66 28.30 -13.25
N SER A 14 14.27 28.70 -14.38
CA SER A 14 14.99 29.96 -14.48
C SER A 14 14.05 31.17 -14.50
N SER A 15 12.85 31.02 -15.07
CA SER A 15 11.86 32.10 -15.15
C SER A 15 11.12 32.32 -13.81
N TYR A 16 10.97 31.27 -13.00
CA TYR A 16 10.23 31.30 -11.74
C TYR A 16 11.03 30.71 -10.58
N PRO A 17 12.03 31.43 -10.04
CA PRO A 17 12.93 30.91 -8.98
C PRO A 17 12.19 30.47 -7.71
N ASN A 18 11.12 31.14 -7.34
CA ASN A 18 10.32 30.81 -6.15
C ASN A 18 9.53 29.50 -6.26
N LEU A 19 9.30 29.00 -7.48
CA LEU A 19 8.60 27.76 -7.77
C LEU A 19 9.54 26.65 -8.26
N HIS A 20 10.83 26.87 -8.16
CA HIS A 20 11.89 25.99 -8.65
C HIS A 20 11.69 24.51 -8.26
N TRP A 21 11.24 24.23 -7.04
CA TRP A 21 11.00 22.87 -6.53
C TRP A 21 9.67 22.26 -7.02
N MET A 22 8.64 23.09 -7.30
CA MET A 22 7.33 22.59 -7.79
C MET A 22 7.34 22.22 -9.26
N ILE A 23 8.10 22.95 -10.08
CA ILE A 23 8.12 22.79 -11.53
C ILE A 23 8.50 21.37 -11.95
N PRO A 24 9.56 20.71 -11.41
CA PRO A 24 9.90 19.33 -11.73
C PRO A 24 8.82 18.33 -11.28
N VAL A 25 8.17 18.58 -10.15
CA VAL A 25 7.10 17.70 -9.62
C VAL A 25 5.90 17.73 -10.55
N VAL A 26 5.47 18.91 -10.97
CA VAL A 26 4.35 19.07 -11.94
C VAL A 26 4.74 18.57 -13.32
N GLY A 27 5.97 18.84 -13.77
CA GLY A 27 6.48 18.38 -15.06
C GLY A 27 6.58 16.85 -15.19
N ASN A 28 6.77 16.17 -14.07
CA ASN A 28 6.89 14.71 -13.97
C ASN A 28 5.79 14.09 -13.08
N TRP A 29 4.60 14.65 -13.13
CA TRP A 29 3.48 14.30 -12.25
C TRP A 29 3.15 12.79 -12.19
N SER A 30 3.41 12.04 -13.26
CA SER A 30 3.09 10.62 -13.28
C SER A 30 4.00 9.79 -12.36
N PHE A 31 5.25 10.21 -12.14
CA PHE A 31 6.11 9.57 -11.12
C PHE A 31 5.60 9.85 -9.71
N GLY A 32 5.16 11.09 -9.44
CA GLY A 32 4.52 11.45 -8.19
C GLY A 32 3.22 10.67 -7.95
N LEU A 33 2.39 10.56 -8.98
CA LEU A 33 1.16 9.76 -8.92
C LEU A 33 1.46 8.27 -8.67
N PHE A 34 2.44 7.72 -9.36
CA PHE A 34 2.88 6.34 -9.15
C PHE A 34 3.35 6.10 -7.71
N TYR A 35 4.14 7.03 -7.17
CA TYR A 35 4.61 6.97 -5.78
C TYR A 35 3.43 6.99 -4.80
N ILE A 36 2.48 7.93 -4.97
CA ILE A 36 1.29 8.02 -4.12
C ILE A 36 0.46 6.74 -4.20
N LEU A 37 0.24 6.20 -5.40
CA LEU A 37 -0.52 4.96 -5.57
C LEU A 37 0.17 3.75 -4.94
N SER A 38 1.51 3.68 -5.00
CA SER A 38 2.30 2.63 -4.35
C SER A 38 2.16 2.68 -2.83
N GLU A 39 2.22 3.88 -2.25
CA GLU A 39 2.08 4.11 -0.81
C GLU A 39 0.66 3.80 -0.33
N LEU A 40 -0.34 4.27 -1.08
CA LEU A 40 -1.75 3.98 -0.80
C LEU A 40 -2.07 2.49 -0.89
N TRP A 41 -1.42 1.74 -1.78
CA TRP A 41 -1.65 0.30 -1.91
C TRP A 41 -1.43 -0.44 -0.58
N GLY A 42 -0.28 -0.24 0.04
CA GLY A 42 0.03 -0.85 1.34
C GLY A 42 -0.94 -0.40 2.44
N SER A 43 -1.17 0.90 2.55
CA SER A 43 -2.04 1.48 3.57
C SER A 43 -3.51 1.09 3.41
N VAL A 44 -4.05 1.11 2.18
CA VAL A 44 -5.46 0.77 1.92
C VAL A 44 -5.69 -0.74 2.02
N ILE A 45 -4.84 -1.56 1.38
CA ILE A 45 -5.05 -3.01 1.35
C ILE A 45 -4.77 -3.64 2.70
N LEU A 46 -3.65 -3.32 3.34
CA LEU A 46 -3.26 -3.95 4.60
C LEU A 46 -3.99 -3.32 5.80
N SER A 47 -3.95 -2.00 5.93
CA SER A 47 -4.47 -1.35 7.14
C SER A 47 -5.98 -1.20 7.12
N MET A 48 -6.59 -0.94 5.98
CA MET A 48 -8.04 -0.69 5.92
C MET A 48 -8.81 -1.97 5.59
N LEU A 49 -8.56 -2.60 4.44
CA LEU A 49 -9.36 -3.75 4.00
C LEU A 49 -9.11 -5.00 4.83
N PHE A 50 -7.85 -5.30 5.14
CA PHE A 50 -7.52 -6.47 5.94
C PHE A 50 -8.10 -6.37 7.36
N TRP A 51 -7.87 -5.25 8.06
CA TRP A 51 -8.39 -5.08 9.41
C TRP A 51 -9.91 -4.97 9.46
N GLN A 52 -10.52 -4.35 8.44
CA GLN A 52 -11.98 -4.33 8.33
C GLN A 52 -12.53 -5.76 8.20
N PHE A 53 -11.94 -6.58 7.34
CA PHE A 53 -12.34 -7.96 7.17
C PHE A 53 -12.07 -8.80 8.43
N ALA A 54 -10.88 -8.66 9.04
CA ALA A 54 -10.55 -9.34 10.29
C ALA A 54 -11.53 -9.01 11.43
N ASN A 55 -11.92 -7.74 11.55
CA ASN A 55 -12.92 -7.30 12.52
C ASN A 55 -14.33 -7.84 12.24
N GLU A 56 -14.66 -8.08 10.98
CA GLU A 56 -15.97 -8.63 10.59
C GLU A 56 -16.10 -10.12 10.94
N ILE A 57 -15.01 -10.89 10.76
CA ILE A 57 -15.04 -12.34 10.96
C ILE A 57 -14.66 -12.78 12.37
N THR A 58 -13.96 -11.94 13.14
CA THR A 58 -13.43 -12.31 14.47
C THR A 58 -14.41 -11.89 15.57
N LYS A 59 -14.75 -12.84 16.46
CA LYS A 59 -15.58 -12.54 17.64
C LYS A 59 -14.81 -11.70 18.65
N ILE A 60 -15.49 -10.80 19.37
CA ILE A 60 -14.87 -9.86 20.31
C ILE A 60 -14.01 -10.56 21.39
N HIS A 61 -14.48 -11.68 21.92
CA HIS A 61 -13.75 -12.42 22.96
C HIS A 61 -12.52 -13.16 22.42
N GLU A 62 -12.47 -13.46 21.13
CA GLU A 62 -11.35 -14.12 20.43
C GLU A 62 -10.36 -13.13 19.86
N ALA A 63 -10.75 -11.88 19.67
CA ALA A 63 -9.95 -10.84 19.02
C ALA A 63 -8.55 -10.68 19.66
N LYS A 64 -8.48 -10.68 20.99
CA LYS A 64 -7.19 -10.56 21.72
C LYS A 64 -6.18 -11.66 21.36
N ARG A 65 -6.67 -12.86 21.06
CA ARG A 65 -5.83 -14.01 20.70
C ARG A 65 -5.43 -13.96 19.21
N PHE A 66 -6.40 -13.72 18.33
CA PHE A 66 -6.17 -13.80 16.89
C PHE A 66 -5.45 -12.58 16.32
N TYR A 67 -5.62 -11.38 16.88
CA TYR A 67 -4.93 -10.18 16.38
C TYR A 67 -3.42 -10.24 16.58
N GLY A 68 -2.97 -10.79 17.71
CA GLY A 68 -1.55 -11.07 17.92
C GLY A 68 -0.99 -12.06 16.89
N LEU A 69 -1.75 -13.12 16.60
CA LEU A 69 -1.38 -14.10 15.59
C LEU A 69 -1.32 -13.48 14.18
N PHE A 70 -2.29 -12.65 13.80
CA PHE A 70 -2.28 -11.95 12.52
C PHE A 70 -1.05 -11.07 12.35
N GLY A 71 -0.66 -10.34 13.42
CA GLY A 71 0.56 -9.55 13.42
C GLY A 71 1.82 -10.40 13.25
N MET A 72 1.90 -11.54 13.94
CA MET A 72 3.03 -12.48 13.78
C MET A 72 3.12 -13.03 12.35
N VAL A 73 2.02 -13.50 11.80
CA VAL A 73 1.97 -14.04 10.42
C VAL A 73 2.29 -12.94 9.40
N GLY A 74 1.85 -11.70 9.63
CA GLY A 74 2.20 -10.56 8.79
C GLY A 74 3.72 -10.32 8.72
N ASN A 75 4.42 -10.49 9.83
CA ASN A 75 5.88 -10.37 9.87
C ASN A 75 6.61 -11.47 9.08
N ILE A 76 6.02 -12.65 8.91
CA ILE A 76 6.57 -13.71 8.05
C ILE A 76 6.63 -13.24 6.59
N GLY A 77 5.71 -12.38 6.17
CA GLY A 77 5.74 -11.76 4.84
C GLY A 77 7.04 -11.01 4.55
N LEU A 78 7.64 -10.37 5.56
CA LEU A 78 8.93 -9.68 5.42
C LEU A 78 10.07 -10.66 5.15
N LEU A 79 10.03 -11.86 5.74
CA LEU A 79 11.02 -12.91 5.49
C LEU A 79 10.97 -13.42 4.04
N ILE A 80 9.84 -13.29 3.37
CA ILE A 80 9.67 -13.66 1.95
C ILE A 80 10.04 -12.48 1.05
N ALA A 81 9.67 -11.26 1.42
CA ALA A 81 9.92 -10.06 0.63
C ALA A 81 11.42 -9.77 0.44
N GLY A 82 12.22 -9.91 1.52
CA GLY A 82 13.67 -9.68 1.46
C GLY A 82 14.37 -10.58 0.45
N PRO A 83 14.29 -11.91 0.54
CA PRO A 83 14.84 -12.83 -0.45
C PRO A 83 14.32 -12.60 -1.87
N THR A 84 13.06 -12.22 -2.05
CA THR A 84 12.49 -11.90 -3.37
C THR A 84 13.20 -10.72 -4.02
N ILE A 85 13.48 -9.65 -3.26
CA ILE A 85 14.23 -8.48 -3.75
C ILE A 85 15.67 -8.86 -4.11
N ILE A 86 16.33 -9.66 -3.26
CA ILE A 86 17.70 -10.12 -3.49
C ILE A 86 17.76 -10.99 -4.75
N PHE A 87 16.83 -11.92 -4.91
CA PHE A 87 16.74 -12.78 -6.09
C PHE A 87 16.54 -11.95 -7.37
N CYS A 88 15.64 -10.98 -7.33
CA CYS A 88 15.39 -10.05 -8.42
C CYS A 88 16.65 -9.28 -8.83
N SER A 89 17.37 -8.73 -7.84
CA SER A 89 18.60 -7.98 -8.07
C SER A 89 19.73 -8.84 -8.63
N LYS A 90 19.86 -10.08 -8.15
CA LYS A 90 20.86 -11.03 -8.69
C LYS A 90 20.55 -11.43 -10.12
N TYR A 91 19.28 -11.71 -10.43
CA TYR A 91 18.85 -12.06 -11.78
C TYR A 91 19.06 -10.90 -12.76
N ALA A 92 18.77 -9.67 -12.34
CA ALA A 92 19.05 -8.48 -13.14
C ALA A 92 20.54 -8.29 -13.43
N LYS A 93 21.42 -8.57 -12.46
CA LYS A 93 22.88 -8.55 -12.67
C LYS A 93 23.35 -9.64 -13.64
N SER A 94 22.81 -10.86 -13.54
CA SER A 94 23.17 -11.91 -14.50
C SER A 94 22.73 -11.60 -15.93
N LEU A 95 21.63 -10.88 -16.10
CA LEU A 95 21.24 -10.34 -17.41
C LEU A 95 22.23 -9.29 -17.91
N GLN A 96 22.78 -8.46 -17.01
CA GLN A 96 23.81 -7.48 -17.36
C GLN A 96 25.07 -8.13 -17.94
N GLU A 97 25.51 -9.25 -17.38
CA GLU A 97 26.68 -9.98 -17.83
C GLU A 97 26.50 -10.60 -19.24
N THR A 98 25.26 -10.84 -19.65
CA THR A 98 24.90 -11.36 -20.97
C THR A 98 24.64 -10.27 -22.02
N MET A 99 24.55 -9.01 -21.61
CA MET A 99 24.33 -7.89 -22.52
C MET A 99 25.66 -7.38 -23.10
N ASP A 100 25.55 -6.88 -24.35
CA ASP A 100 26.68 -6.41 -25.11
C ASP A 100 27.42 -5.26 -24.39
N SER A 101 28.74 -5.41 -24.19
CA SER A 101 29.59 -4.43 -23.50
C SER A 101 29.79 -3.12 -24.26
N SER A 102 29.18 -2.98 -25.46
CA SER A 102 29.20 -1.77 -26.27
C SER A 102 28.23 -0.67 -25.80
N LEU A 103 27.29 -1.00 -24.88
CA LEU A 103 26.32 -0.06 -24.36
C LEU A 103 26.94 0.90 -23.32
N ASP A 104 26.56 2.16 -23.39
CA ASP A 104 26.93 3.15 -22.37
C ASP A 104 26.43 2.69 -20.98
N LYS A 105 27.31 2.81 -19.97
CA LYS A 105 27.07 2.37 -18.61
C LYS A 105 25.72 2.89 -18.05
N LYS A 106 25.38 4.13 -18.38
CA LYS A 106 24.13 4.77 -17.93
C LYS A 106 22.88 4.17 -18.62
N ALA A 107 23.00 3.79 -19.90
CA ALA A 107 21.95 3.09 -20.62
C ALA A 107 21.71 1.70 -20.02
N MET A 108 22.76 0.99 -19.70
CA MET A 108 22.74 -0.32 -19.04
C MET A 108 22.03 -0.25 -17.67
N GLU A 109 22.39 0.69 -16.82
CA GLU A 109 21.77 0.90 -15.50
C GLU A 109 20.25 1.17 -15.62
N ASN A 110 19.84 1.97 -16.59
CA ASN A 110 18.42 2.25 -16.85
C ASN A 110 17.63 1.00 -17.29
N ILE A 111 18.22 0.15 -18.12
CA ILE A 111 17.59 -1.10 -18.56
C ILE A 111 17.42 -2.06 -17.38
N ILE A 112 18.44 -2.21 -16.54
CA ILE A 112 18.41 -3.06 -15.34
C ILE A 112 17.37 -2.56 -14.35
N PHE A 113 17.35 -1.25 -14.11
CA PHE A 113 16.35 -0.63 -13.23
C PHE A 113 14.91 -0.86 -13.76
N GLY A 114 14.69 -0.65 -15.06
CA GLY A 114 13.40 -0.90 -15.69
C GLY A 114 12.97 -2.37 -15.60
N PHE A 115 13.89 -3.30 -15.73
CA PHE A 115 13.63 -4.73 -15.56
C PHE A 115 13.26 -5.07 -14.12
N ASN A 116 14.04 -4.60 -13.14
CA ASN A 116 13.75 -4.79 -11.72
C ASN A 116 12.37 -4.26 -11.35
N LEU A 117 12.04 -3.05 -11.82
CA LEU A 117 10.74 -2.43 -11.57
C LEU A 117 9.59 -3.28 -12.12
N LYS A 118 9.71 -3.74 -13.38
CA LYS A 118 8.68 -4.60 -14.01
C LYS A 118 8.49 -5.91 -13.26
N PHE A 119 9.58 -6.54 -12.82
CA PHE A 119 9.52 -7.79 -12.07
C PHE A 119 8.88 -7.60 -10.71
N LEU A 120 9.26 -6.57 -9.95
CA LEU A 120 8.68 -6.25 -8.66
C LEU A 120 7.19 -5.91 -8.78
N MET A 121 6.81 -5.13 -9.79
CA MET A 121 5.40 -4.84 -10.09
C MET A 121 4.61 -6.11 -10.43
N GLY A 122 5.21 -7.02 -11.20
CA GLY A 122 4.62 -8.34 -11.48
C GLY A 122 4.38 -9.14 -10.20
N ALA A 123 5.34 -9.17 -9.29
CA ALA A 123 5.22 -9.85 -8.00
C ALA A 123 4.08 -9.24 -7.14
N VAL A 124 3.95 -7.92 -7.11
CA VAL A 124 2.86 -7.22 -6.40
C VAL A 124 1.50 -7.56 -7.02
N ILE A 125 1.40 -7.62 -8.34
CA ILE A 125 0.16 -7.99 -9.03
C ILE A 125 -0.23 -9.43 -8.67
N VAL A 126 0.71 -10.37 -8.72
CA VAL A 126 0.48 -11.78 -8.34
C VAL A 126 0.01 -11.88 -6.88
N ALA A 127 0.68 -11.19 -5.96
CA ALA A 127 0.26 -11.14 -4.57
C ALA A 127 -1.15 -10.57 -4.41
N GLY A 128 -1.49 -9.49 -5.12
CA GLY A 128 -2.84 -8.91 -5.13
C GLY A 128 -3.90 -9.88 -5.64
N LEU A 129 -3.60 -10.66 -6.68
CA LEU A 129 -4.50 -11.69 -7.21
C LEU A 129 -4.70 -12.83 -6.20
N ILE A 130 -3.65 -13.25 -5.50
CA ILE A 130 -3.74 -14.25 -4.42
C ILE A 130 -4.66 -13.74 -3.29
N ILE A 131 -4.50 -12.49 -2.87
CA ILE A 131 -5.36 -11.86 -1.86
C ILE A 131 -6.82 -11.86 -2.33
N ALA A 132 -7.08 -11.39 -3.55
CA ALA A 132 -8.42 -11.32 -4.11
C ALA A 132 -9.07 -12.71 -4.24
N PHE A 133 -8.31 -13.71 -4.67
CA PHE A 133 -8.76 -15.09 -4.77
C PHE A 133 -9.08 -15.67 -3.39
N THR A 134 -8.17 -15.50 -2.41
CA THR A 134 -8.36 -15.99 -1.03
C THR A 134 -9.58 -15.34 -0.38
N TYR A 135 -9.74 -14.02 -0.53
CA TYR A 135 -10.90 -13.28 -0.04
C TYR A 135 -12.21 -13.82 -0.63
N ARG A 136 -12.23 -13.99 -1.96
CA ARG A 136 -13.40 -14.56 -2.67
C ARG A 136 -13.72 -15.98 -2.22
N TRP A 137 -12.69 -16.81 -2.08
CA TRP A 137 -12.82 -18.18 -1.62
C TRP A 137 -13.37 -18.26 -0.19
N MET A 138 -12.84 -17.44 0.72
CA MET A 138 -13.34 -17.36 2.09
C MET A 138 -14.79 -16.93 2.14
N ASN A 139 -15.18 -15.89 1.40
CA ASN A 139 -16.56 -15.43 1.36
C ASN A 139 -17.53 -16.51 0.82
N LYS A 140 -17.08 -17.32 -0.15
CA LYS A 140 -17.94 -18.32 -0.78
C LYS A 140 -18.04 -19.63 0.02
N ASN A 141 -16.93 -20.08 0.61
CA ASN A 141 -16.85 -21.42 1.18
C ASN A 141 -16.77 -21.45 2.72
N VAL A 142 -16.28 -20.39 3.33
CA VAL A 142 -16.08 -20.34 4.79
C VAL A 142 -17.19 -19.55 5.48
N LEU A 143 -17.46 -18.33 5.00
CA LEU A 143 -18.42 -17.44 5.64
C LEU A 143 -19.88 -17.82 5.35
N THR A 144 -20.14 -18.66 4.34
CA THR A 144 -21.46 -19.19 4.04
C THR A 144 -21.78 -20.51 4.74
N ASP A 145 -20.80 -21.19 5.30
CA ASP A 145 -21.00 -22.46 6.01
C ASP A 145 -21.32 -22.18 7.50
N PRO A 146 -22.53 -22.51 8.00
CA PRO A 146 -22.90 -22.31 9.41
C PRO A 146 -22.04 -23.11 10.39
N ARG A 147 -21.31 -24.12 9.93
CA ARG A 147 -20.42 -24.94 10.76
C ARG A 147 -19.10 -24.23 11.02
N LEU A 148 -18.63 -23.45 10.05
CA LEU A 148 -17.35 -22.75 10.09
C LEU A 148 -17.50 -21.30 10.58
N TYR A 149 -18.60 -20.65 10.21
CA TYR A 149 -18.87 -19.27 10.56
C TYR A 149 -20.30 -19.12 11.06
N GLN A 150 -20.44 -18.82 12.32
CA GLN A 150 -21.70 -18.33 12.87
C GLN A 150 -21.60 -16.81 12.94
N PRO A 151 -22.45 -16.04 12.22
CA PRO A 151 -22.48 -14.60 12.36
C PRO A 151 -22.78 -14.28 13.82
N GLY A 152 -21.69 -14.11 14.57
CA GLY A 152 -21.76 -14.06 16.02
C GLY A 152 -22.23 -12.69 16.49
N GLU A 153 -22.58 -12.62 17.75
CA GLU A 153 -22.99 -11.47 18.53
C GLU A 153 -22.08 -10.24 18.45
N GLY A 154 -20.91 -10.33 17.83
CA GLY A 154 -19.97 -9.22 17.60
C GLY A 154 -20.30 -8.37 16.37
N SER A 155 -20.92 -8.94 15.35
CA SER A 155 -21.46 -8.23 14.18
C SER A 155 -22.92 -7.89 14.40
N GLY A 156 -23.27 -7.34 15.55
CA GLY A 156 -24.57 -6.73 15.72
C GLY A 156 -24.78 -5.76 14.55
N LYS A 157 -25.71 -6.08 13.64
CA LYS A 157 -26.27 -5.18 12.64
C LYS A 157 -27.01 -4.02 13.31
N LYS A 158 -26.35 -3.34 14.23
CA LYS A 158 -26.75 -1.97 14.56
C LYS A 158 -26.57 -1.21 13.25
N LYS A 159 -27.68 -0.80 12.65
CA LYS A 159 -27.67 0.12 11.50
C LYS A 159 -26.65 1.20 11.83
N LYS A 160 -25.47 1.11 11.19
CA LYS A 160 -24.44 2.14 11.38
C LYS A 160 -25.11 3.44 10.96
N PRO A 161 -25.19 4.46 11.81
CA PRO A 161 -25.76 5.73 11.42
C PRO A 161 -24.97 6.20 10.19
N LYS A 162 -25.66 6.47 9.08
CA LYS A 162 -25.08 7.05 7.89
C LYS A 162 -24.78 8.51 8.21
N MET A 163 -23.61 8.77 8.79
CA MET A 163 -23.15 10.13 9.04
C MET A 163 -22.36 10.63 7.84
N SER A 164 -22.56 11.88 7.49
CA SER A 164 -21.72 12.61 6.54
C SER A 164 -20.29 12.72 7.06
N ILE A 165 -19.32 12.92 6.18
CA ILE A 165 -17.90 13.09 6.58
C ILE A 165 -17.74 14.22 7.59
N GLY A 166 -18.41 15.37 7.38
CA GLY A 166 -18.40 16.50 8.30
C GLY A 166 -19.01 16.19 9.67
N GLU A 167 -20.11 15.44 9.72
CA GLU A 167 -20.73 14.98 10.96
C GLU A 167 -19.84 14.01 11.71
N SER A 168 -19.14 13.13 11.00
CA SER A 168 -18.17 12.20 11.58
C SER A 168 -17.01 12.93 12.23
N PHE A 169 -16.46 13.95 11.58
CA PHE A 169 -15.40 14.79 12.16
C PHE A 169 -15.90 15.55 13.39
N LYS A 170 -17.07 16.15 13.32
CA LYS A 170 -17.69 16.85 14.44
C LYS A 170 -17.93 15.90 15.63
N TYR A 171 -18.36 14.68 15.37
CA TYR A 171 -18.59 13.66 16.38
C TYR A 171 -17.28 13.24 17.07
N ILE A 172 -16.19 13.04 16.31
CA ILE A 172 -14.87 12.71 16.85
C ILE A 172 -14.35 13.84 17.75
N LEU A 173 -14.47 15.10 17.32
CA LEU A 173 -14.03 16.27 18.08
C LEU A 173 -14.89 16.55 19.32
N SER A 174 -16.18 16.19 19.27
CA SER A 174 -17.10 16.39 20.39
C SER A 174 -16.96 15.34 21.48
N ASN A 175 -16.38 14.17 21.17
CA ASN A 175 -16.17 13.10 22.12
C ASN A 175 -14.70 13.04 22.54
N PRO A 176 -14.34 13.40 23.79
CA PRO A 176 -12.92 13.47 24.22
C PRO A 176 -12.23 12.13 24.11
N TYR A 177 -12.91 11.01 24.32
CA TYR A 177 -12.33 9.67 24.17
C TYR A 177 -11.95 9.37 22.72
N LEU A 178 -12.84 9.65 21.76
CA LEU A 178 -12.56 9.46 20.32
C LEU A 178 -11.53 10.46 19.82
N GLY A 179 -11.55 11.68 20.34
CA GLY A 179 -10.57 12.70 20.03
C GLY A 179 -9.15 12.30 20.44
N LEU A 180 -8.98 11.74 21.64
CA LEU A 180 -7.69 11.23 22.12
C LEU A 180 -7.19 10.05 21.27
N ILE A 181 -8.07 9.14 20.87
CA ILE A 181 -7.71 8.05 19.96
C ILE A 181 -7.28 8.62 18.60
N ALA A 182 -7.99 9.60 18.06
CA ALA A 182 -7.63 10.23 16.79
C ALA A 182 -6.24 10.91 16.87
N VAL A 183 -5.94 11.62 17.96
CA VAL A 183 -4.62 12.22 18.20
C VAL A 183 -3.54 11.15 18.29
N LEU A 184 -3.80 10.02 18.97
CA LEU A 184 -2.87 8.91 19.08
C LEU A 184 -2.53 8.31 17.70
N VAL A 185 -3.54 8.10 16.86
CA VAL A 185 -3.37 7.58 15.51
C VAL A 185 -2.60 8.56 14.62
N LEU A 186 -2.90 9.86 14.71
CA LEU A 186 -2.16 10.90 13.98
C LEU A 186 -0.69 10.96 14.42
N SER A 187 -0.45 10.94 15.75
CA SER A 187 0.92 10.94 16.30
C SER A 187 1.72 9.72 15.84
N TYR A 188 1.08 8.55 15.81
CA TYR A 188 1.69 7.33 15.28
C TYR A 188 2.05 7.48 13.80
N GLY A 189 1.14 8.03 12.97
CA GLY A 189 1.40 8.27 11.56
C GLY A 189 2.56 9.23 11.31
N VAL A 190 2.66 10.30 12.10
CA VAL A 190 3.76 11.27 12.04
C VAL A 190 5.10 10.68 12.53
N ALA A 191 5.06 9.79 13.52
CA ALA A 191 6.29 9.18 14.07
C ALA A 191 6.91 8.11 13.15
N ILE A 192 6.13 7.51 12.25
CA ILE A 192 6.61 6.47 11.33
C ILE A 192 7.09 7.04 9.99
N ASN A 193 6.56 8.18 9.56
CA ASN A 193 6.99 8.88 8.34
C ASN A 193 7.97 10.00 8.65
#